data_857216a64f9ef2704c1524b2b25a034d
#
_entry.id   857216a64f9ef2704c1524b2b25a034d
#
_cell.length_a   1.000
_cell.length_b   1.000
_cell.length_c   1.000
_cell.angle_alpha   90.00
_cell.angle_beta   90.00
_cell.angle_gamma   90.00
#
_symmetry.space_group_name_H-M   'P 1'
#
loop_
_entity.id
_entity.type
_entity.pdbx_description
1 polymer ?
#
loop_
_entity_poly.entity_id
_entity_poly.type
_entity_poly.pdbx_seq_one_letter_code
_entity_poly.pdbx_strand_id
1 'polypeptide(L)'
;MVKALDGIDLEIERGKFTAIIGTSGSGKSTLLNMLGGLDTPSKGSIQIGNTELAKLNSEQATIFRRNHIGFIFQNYNLVPVLSVWENIVFPISLDGRKPDKKFIMEIVRLLGLEKKLDSLPNNLSGGQQQRVAIARALASKPAIILADEPTGNLDSKTSDDVIGLLKMTSKEFNQTIVMITHNPEIAQMADRIVRIEDGRIVSQ
;
A
#
# COMPACT_ATOMS: atom_id res chain seq x y z
N MET A 1 21.21 10.51 19.80
CA MET A 1 20.65 9.42 18.98
C MET A 1 19.24 9.86 18.58
N VAL A 2 18.97 10.01 17.31
CA VAL A 2 17.62 10.41 16.84
C VAL A 2 16.73 9.19 16.88
N LYS A 3 15.58 9.29 17.55
CA LYS A 3 14.55 8.24 17.54
C LYS A 3 13.57 8.59 16.43
N ALA A 4 13.50 7.76 15.40
CA ALA A 4 12.54 7.96 14.32
C ALA A 4 11.10 7.66 14.78
N LEU A 5 10.95 6.66 15.67
CA LEU A 5 9.71 6.35 16.39
C LEU A 5 10.04 6.21 17.88
N ASP A 6 9.19 6.74 18.74
CA ASP A 6 9.40 6.79 20.20
C ASP A 6 8.17 6.28 20.96
N GLY A 7 8.02 4.95 21.03
CA GLY A 7 6.95 4.31 21.78
C GLY A 7 5.59 4.47 21.09
N ILE A 8 5.44 3.88 19.90
CA ILE A 8 4.15 3.84 19.19
C ILE A 8 3.42 2.53 19.53
N ASP A 9 2.22 2.65 20.06
CA ASP A 9 1.24 1.59 20.18
C ASP A 9 0.08 1.91 19.21
N LEU A 10 -0.07 1.11 18.16
CA LEU A 10 -1.05 1.33 17.10
C LEU A 10 -1.73 0.02 16.72
N GLU A 11 -3.05 0.02 16.78
CA GLU A 11 -3.88 -1.05 16.27
C GLU A 11 -4.52 -0.62 14.94
N ILE A 12 -4.39 -1.46 13.91
CA ILE A 12 -5.01 -1.27 12.60
C ILE A 12 -6.19 -2.24 12.48
N GLU A 13 -7.38 -1.70 12.38
CA GLU A 13 -8.61 -2.48 12.27
C GLU A 13 -8.71 -3.13 10.87
N ARG A 14 -9.05 -4.42 10.85
CA ARG A 14 -9.19 -5.18 9.61
C ARG A 14 -10.33 -4.63 8.74
N GLY A 15 -10.10 -4.53 7.45
CA GLY A 15 -11.07 -4.04 6.48
C GLY A 15 -11.32 -2.54 6.53
N LYS A 16 -10.52 -1.78 7.31
CA LYS A 16 -10.61 -0.32 7.39
C LYS A 16 -9.50 0.36 6.60
N PHE A 17 -9.82 1.55 6.14
CA PHE A 17 -8.89 2.46 5.51
C PHE A 17 -8.42 3.48 6.55
N THR A 18 -7.15 3.38 6.98
CA THR A 18 -6.51 4.28 7.94
C THR A 18 -5.55 5.23 7.23
N ALA A 19 -5.69 6.53 7.46
CA ALA A 19 -4.71 7.53 7.03
C ALA A 19 -3.75 7.89 8.17
N ILE A 20 -2.46 7.94 7.89
CA ILE A 20 -1.41 8.42 8.79
C ILE A 20 -0.95 9.78 8.28
N ILE A 21 -1.12 10.82 9.11
CA ILE A 21 -0.73 12.19 8.80
C ILE A 21 0.34 12.69 9.78
N GLY A 22 1.02 13.77 9.41
CA GLY A 22 2.03 14.43 10.23
C GLY A 22 3.02 15.22 9.38
N THR A 23 3.85 16.03 10.03
CA THR A 23 4.88 16.84 9.37
C THR A 23 5.96 15.99 8.71
N SER A 24 6.73 16.58 7.80
CA SER A 24 7.92 15.92 7.24
C SER A 24 8.89 15.56 8.37
N GLY A 25 9.47 14.36 8.31
CA GLY A 25 10.39 13.87 9.35
C GLY A 25 9.73 13.33 10.62
N SER A 26 8.39 13.34 10.75
CA SER A 26 7.70 12.86 11.96
C SER A 26 7.73 11.34 12.19
N GLY A 27 8.32 10.54 11.28
CA GLY A 27 8.46 9.09 11.43
C GLY A 27 7.45 8.25 10.62
N LYS A 28 6.57 8.85 9.82
CA LYS A 28 5.52 8.13 9.06
C LYS A 28 6.07 7.04 8.13
N SER A 29 7.03 7.39 7.28
CA SER A 29 7.63 6.41 6.34
C SER A 29 8.42 5.32 7.09
N THR A 30 9.04 5.66 8.23
CA THR A 30 9.66 4.67 9.11
C THR A 30 8.62 3.70 9.66
N LEU A 31 7.47 4.19 10.14
CA LEU A 31 6.37 3.34 10.59
C LEU A 31 5.86 2.45 9.46
N LEU A 32 5.65 3.00 8.25
CA LEU A 32 5.20 2.22 7.11
C LEU A 32 6.19 1.12 6.73
N ASN A 33 7.50 1.43 6.73
CA ASN A 33 8.54 0.44 6.45
C ASN A 33 8.57 -0.68 7.49
N MET A 34 8.36 -0.35 8.76
CA MET A 34 8.25 -1.36 9.83
C MET A 34 7.00 -2.22 9.67
N LEU A 35 5.83 -1.62 9.40
CA LEU A 35 4.60 -2.36 9.09
C LEU A 35 4.77 -3.25 7.86
N GLY A 36 5.56 -2.77 6.89
CA GLY A 36 5.92 -3.50 5.68
C GLY A 36 6.97 -4.61 5.87
N GLY A 37 7.56 -4.73 7.05
CA GLY A 37 8.67 -5.65 7.29
C GLY A 37 9.90 -5.35 6.44
N LEU A 38 10.07 -4.08 6.03
CA LEU A 38 11.25 -3.57 5.33
C LEU A 38 12.31 -3.08 6.31
N ASP A 39 11.89 -2.79 7.54
CA ASP A 39 12.75 -2.42 8.66
C ASP A 39 12.29 -3.15 9.93
N THR A 40 13.16 -3.18 10.94
CA THR A 40 12.90 -3.89 12.20
C THR A 40 12.93 -2.92 13.37
N PRO A 41 11.94 -2.94 14.29
CA PRO A 41 11.94 -2.08 15.44
C PRO A 41 13.09 -2.43 16.40
N SER A 42 13.75 -1.41 16.95
CA SER A 42 14.80 -1.60 17.97
C SER A 42 14.26 -2.21 19.27
N LYS A 43 12.98 -1.99 19.57
CA LYS A 43 12.23 -2.56 20.69
C LYS A 43 10.76 -2.67 20.31
N GLY A 44 10.02 -3.57 20.97
CA GLY A 44 8.63 -3.83 20.67
C GLY A 44 8.44 -4.90 19.59
N SER A 45 7.22 -5.04 19.09
CA SER A 45 6.86 -6.08 18.12
C SER A 45 5.85 -5.54 17.12
N ILE A 46 5.79 -6.14 15.93
CA ILE A 46 4.82 -5.88 14.89
C ILE A 46 4.14 -7.20 14.55
N GLN A 47 2.82 -7.20 14.63
CA GLN A 47 2.01 -8.37 14.35
C GLN A 47 1.04 -8.09 13.20
N ILE A 48 1.01 -8.96 12.20
CA ILE A 48 0.02 -8.93 11.11
C ILE A 48 -0.74 -10.26 11.13
N GLY A 49 -2.03 -10.18 11.45
CA GLY A 49 -2.83 -11.37 11.73
C GLY A 49 -2.22 -12.16 12.91
N ASN A 50 -1.86 -13.42 12.66
CA ASN A 50 -1.25 -14.27 13.68
C ASN A 50 0.30 -14.32 13.59
N THR A 51 0.91 -13.51 12.74
CA THR A 51 2.35 -13.54 12.47
C THR A 51 3.05 -12.34 13.08
N GLU A 52 4.01 -12.59 13.97
CA GLU A 52 4.92 -11.59 14.51
C GLU A 52 6.14 -11.46 13.58
N LEU A 53 6.35 -10.28 13.00
CA LEU A 53 7.36 -10.08 11.96
C LEU A 53 8.78 -10.29 12.46
N ALA A 54 9.08 -9.92 13.72
CA ALA A 54 10.40 -10.07 14.32
C ALA A 54 10.85 -11.54 14.50
N LYS A 55 9.91 -12.50 14.45
CA LYS A 55 10.21 -13.94 14.54
C LYS A 55 10.56 -14.58 13.20
N LEU A 56 10.39 -13.86 12.11
CA LEU A 56 10.67 -14.37 10.78
C LEU A 56 12.17 -14.22 10.46
N ASN A 57 12.76 -15.25 9.87
CA ASN A 57 14.07 -15.11 9.24
C ASN A 57 13.95 -14.34 7.90
N SER A 58 15.07 -13.97 7.29
CA SER A 58 15.10 -13.14 6.06
C SER A 58 14.31 -13.76 4.90
N GLU A 59 14.39 -15.05 4.70
CA GLU A 59 13.63 -15.77 3.66
C GLU A 59 12.14 -15.78 3.96
N GLN A 60 11.75 -16.16 5.17
CA GLN A 60 10.36 -16.14 5.64
C GLN A 60 9.75 -14.74 5.55
N ALA A 61 10.49 -13.70 5.96
CA ALA A 61 10.04 -12.32 5.86
C ALA A 61 9.81 -11.89 4.41
N THR A 62 10.67 -12.33 3.48
CA THR A 62 10.51 -12.05 2.04
C THR A 62 9.27 -12.73 1.46
N ILE A 63 9.04 -14.01 1.79
CA ILE A 63 7.84 -14.74 1.39
C ILE A 63 6.59 -14.11 2.00
N PHE A 64 6.65 -13.75 3.29
CA PHE A 64 5.55 -13.11 3.99
C PHE A 64 5.16 -11.78 3.33
N ARG A 65 6.11 -10.87 3.08
CA ARG A 65 5.86 -9.60 2.39
C ARG A 65 5.15 -9.81 1.07
N ARG A 66 5.66 -10.72 0.23
CA ARG A 66 5.10 -11.00 -1.10
C ARG A 66 3.65 -11.47 -1.05
N ASN A 67 3.29 -12.24 -0.04
CA ASN A 67 1.99 -12.87 0.06
C ASN A 67 0.97 -12.07 0.89
N HIS A 68 1.43 -11.28 1.86
CA HIS A 68 0.56 -10.68 2.86
C HIS A 68 0.57 -9.14 2.86
N ILE A 69 1.51 -8.52 2.14
CA ILE A 69 1.64 -7.05 2.12
C ILE A 69 1.62 -6.55 0.68
N GLY A 70 0.66 -5.69 0.37
CA GLY A 70 0.63 -4.92 -0.86
C GLY A 70 1.29 -3.57 -0.65
N PHE A 71 2.16 -3.13 -1.58
CA PHE A 71 2.76 -1.81 -1.54
C PHE A 71 2.28 -0.94 -2.69
N ILE A 72 1.94 0.32 -2.39
CA ILE A 72 1.64 1.38 -3.34
C ILE A 72 2.57 2.54 -3.02
N PHE A 73 3.43 2.92 -3.96
CA PHE A 73 4.42 3.97 -3.80
C PHE A 73 4.07 5.22 -4.60
N GLN A 74 4.59 6.36 -4.19
CA GLN A 74 4.46 7.64 -4.90
C GLN A 74 4.96 7.55 -6.35
N ASN A 75 6.05 6.83 -6.60
CA ASN A 75 6.67 6.67 -7.93
C ASN A 75 6.15 5.45 -8.71
N TYR A 76 4.99 4.89 -8.33
CA TYR A 76 4.35 3.72 -8.95
C TYR A 76 5.19 2.44 -8.92
N ASN A 77 6.49 2.50 -9.11
CA ASN A 77 7.47 1.41 -9.13
C ASN A 77 7.03 0.25 -10.04
N LEU A 78 6.54 0.60 -11.24
CA LEU A 78 6.23 -0.38 -12.26
C LEU A 78 7.51 -0.82 -12.97
N VAL A 79 7.57 -2.09 -13.36
CA VAL A 79 8.66 -2.62 -14.16
C VAL A 79 8.46 -2.17 -15.61
N PRO A 80 9.31 -1.31 -16.18
CA PRO A 80 9.02 -0.61 -17.43
C PRO A 80 8.97 -1.50 -18.69
N VAL A 81 9.60 -2.68 -18.63
CA VAL A 81 9.64 -3.66 -19.72
C VAL A 81 8.51 -4.67 -19.67
N LEU A 82 7.71 -4.66 -18.61
CA LEU A 82 6.55 -5.52 -18.44
C LEU A 82 5.27 -4.75 -18.80
N SER A 83 4.34 -5.44 -19.46
CA SER A 83 2.99 -4.92 -19.72
C SER A 83 2.23 -4.62 -18.42
N VAL A 84 1.08 -3.96 -18.52
CA VAL A 84 0.16 -3.76 -17.39
C VAL A 84 -0.23 -5.08 -16.75
N TRP A 85 -0.65 -6.07 -17.56
CA TRP A 85 -1.00 -7.39 -17.06
C TRP A 85 0.17 -8.04 -16.31
N GLU A 86 1.34 -8.06 -16.92
CA GLU A 86 2.54 -8.66 -16.30
C GLU A 86 2.94 -7.94 -15.01
N ASN A 87 2.87 -6.61 -14.95
CA ASN A 87 3.09 -5.85 -13.71
C ASN A 87 2.10 -6.25 -12.60
N ILE A 88 0.81 -6.41 -12.93
CA ILE A 88 -0.23 -6.78 -11.96
C ILE A 88 0.04 -8.18 -11.38
N VAL A 89 0.38 -9.15 -12.23
CA VAL A 89 0.57 -10.54 -11.80
C VAL A 89 1.98 -10.83 -11.29
N PHE A 90 2.91 -9.90 -11.43
CA PHE A 90 4.34 -10.10 -11.12
C PHE A 90 4.60 -10.66 -9.71
N PRO A 91 3.99 -10.14 -8.62
CA PRO A 91 4.21 -10.69 -7.28
C PRO A 91 3.78 -12.16 -7.16
N ILE A 92 2.71 -12.54 -7.85
CA ILE A 92 2.17 -13.91 -7.84
C ILE A 92 3.10 -14.85 -8.63
N SER A 93 3.60 -14.35 -9.76
CA SER A 93 4.51 -15.11 -10.64
C SER A 93 5.85 -15.41 -9.97
N LEU A 94 6.35 -14.50 -9.11
CA LEU A 94 7.58 -14.72 -8.34
C LEU A 94 7.48 -15.90 -7.36
N ASP A 95 6.26 -16.25 -6.92
CA ASP A 95 6.00 -17.44 -6.08
C ASP A 95 5.73 -18.71 -6.89
N GLY A 96 5.80 -18.66 -8.23
CA GLY A 96 5.42 -19.77 -9.09
C GLY A 96 3.92 -20.11 -9.05
N ARG A 97 3.10 -19.27 -8.43
CA ARG A 97 1.65 -19.47 -8.32
C ARG A 97 0.94 -19.04 -9.61
N LYS A 98 -0.19 -19.66 -9.89
CA LYS A 98 -1.06 -19.24 -10.99
C LYS A 98 -1.94 -18.06 -10.51
N PRO A 99 -2.03 -16.95 -11.28
CA PRO A 99 -2.91 -15.84 -10.96
C PRO A 99 -4.39 -16.26 -11.06
N ASP A 100 -5.19 -15.80 -10.09
CA ASP A 100 -6.64 -15.89 -10.14
C ASP A 100 -7.18 -14.87 -11.18
N LYS A 101 -7.26 -15.31 -12.43
CA LYS A 101 -7.67 -14.45 -13.55
C LYS A 101 -9.02 -13.79 -13.34
N LYS A 102 -9.99 -14.50 -12.74
CA LYS A 102 -11.32 -13.95 -12.49
C LYS A 102 -11.25 -12.77 -11.54
N PHE A 103 -10.62 -12.95 -10.39
CA PHE A 103 -10.42 -11.91 -9.38
C PHE A 103 -9.62 -10.72 -9.93
N ILE A 104 -8.52 -10.98 -10.65
CA ILE A 104 -7.70 -9.90 -11.22
C ILE A 104 -8.49 -9.10 -12.26
N MET A 105 -9.32 -9.75 -13.08
CA MET A 105 -10.15 -9.05 -14.05
C MET A 105 -11.26 -8.23 -13.39
N GLU A 106 -11.75 -8.60 -12.21
CA GLU A 106 -12.65 -7.76 -11.40
C GLU A 106 -11.94 -6.48 -10.96
N ILE A 107 -10.71 -6.59 -10.44
CA ILE A 107 -9.87 -5.42 -10.08
C ILE A 107 -9.60 -4.54 -11.31
N VAL A 108 -9.21 -5.13 -12.42
CA VAL A 108 -8.91 -4.43 -13.68
C VAL A 108 -10.11 -3.62 -14.17
N ARG A 109 -11.32 -4.19 -14.13
CA ARG A 109 -12.56 -3.50 -14.50
C ARG A 109 -12.87 -2.34 -13.55
N LEU A 110 -12.78 -2.59 -12.24
CA LEU A 110 -13.02 -1.56 -11.23
C LEU A 110 -12.09 -0.36 -11.39
N LEU A 111 -10.84 -0.60 -11.81
CA LEU A 111 -9.84 0.42 -12.03
C LEU A 111 -9.80 1.00 -13.46
N GLY A 112 -10.68 0.52 -14.36
CA GLY A 112 -10.79 1.00 -15.74
C GLY A 112 -9.55 0.72 -16.59
N LEU A 113 -8.93 -0.44 -16.41
CA LEU A 113 -7.67 -0.83 -17.07
C LEU A 113 -7.83 -1.85 -18.20
N GLU A 114 -9.08 -2.28 -18.53
CA GLU A 114 -9.33 -3.39 -19.47
C GLU A 114 -8.65 -3.18 -20.83
N LYS A 115 -8.68 -1.94 -21.33
CA LYS A 115 -8.14 -1.58 -22.65
C LYS A 115 -6.64 -1.31 -22.63
N LYS A 116 -5.98 -1.51 -21.49
CA LYS A 116 -4.57 -1.16 -21.29
C LYS A 116 -3.69 -2.34 -20.90
N LEU A 117 -4.24 -3.56 -20.81
CA LEU A 117 -3.54 -4.73 -20.29
C LEU A 117 -2.23 -5.04 -21.02
N ASP A 118 -2.18 -4.83 -22.33
CA ASP A 118 -1.00 -5.08 -23.15
C ASP A 118 -0.08 -3.84 -23.29
N SER A 119 -0.46 -2.70 -22.70
CA SER A 119 0.34 -1.47 -22.77
C SER A 119 1.54 -1.56 -21.84
N LEU A 120 2.65 -0.92 -22.23
CA LEU A 120 3.80 -0.70 -21.36
C LEU A 120 3.57 0.52 -20.45
N PRO A 121 4.19 0.60 -19.27
CA PRO A 121 4.05 1.72 -18.33
C PRO A 121 4.29 3.09 -18.97
N ASN A 122 5.28 3.22 -19.83
CA ASN A 122 5.63 4.49 -20.49
C ASN A 122 4.52 5.04 -21.43
N ASN A 123 3.55 4.19 -21.80
CA ASN A 123 2.40 4.57 -22.63
C ASN A 123 1.16 4.94 -21.79
N LEU A 124 1.32 5.08 -20.47
CA LEU A 124 0.25 5.38 -19.52
C LEU A 124 0.43 6.76 -18.90
N SER A 125 -0.68 7.46 -18.62
CA SER A 125 -0.65 8.64 -17.76
C SER A 125 -0.26 8.27 -16.32
N GLY A 126 0.18 9.25 -15.51
CA GLY A 126 0.53 9.03 -14.10
C GLY A 126 -0.61 8.38 -13.31
N GLY A 127 -1.84 8.86 -13.48
CA GLY A 127 -3.01 8.26 -12.84
C GLY A 127 -3.29 6.82 -13.29
N GLN A 128 -3.05 6.50 -14.57
CA GLN A 128 -3.16 5.12 -15.06
C GLN A 128 -2.06 4.23 -14.47
N GLN A 129 -0.82 4.72 -14.38
CA GLN A 129 0.28 3.99 -13.74
C GLN A 129 -0.03 3.70 -12.28
N GLN A 130 -0.60 4.67 -11.56
CA GLN A 130 -1.00 4.49 -10.17
C GLN A 130 -2.11 3.45 -10.02
N ARG A 131 -3.10 3.44 -10.92
CA ARG A 131 -4.14 2.40 -10.95
C ARG A 131 -3.55 1.01 -11.19
N VAL A 132 -2.52 0.89 -12.02
CA VAL A 132 -1.78 -0.37 -12.19
C VAL A 132 -1.06 -0.78 -10.92
N ALA A 133 -0.42 0.16 -10.20
CA ALA A 133 0.22 -0.11 -8.91
C ALA A 133 -0.79 -0.58 -7.85
N ILE A 134 -2.00 0.01 -7.82
CA ILE A 134 -3.12 -0.43 -6.97
C ILE A 134 -3.55 -1.85 -7.35
N ALA A 135 -3.75 -2.12 -8.65
CA ALA A 135 -4.13 -3.46 -9.11
C ALA A 135 -3.09 -4.51 -8.72
N ARG A 136 -1.79 -4.21 -8.88
CA ARG A 136 -0.68 -5.08 -8.47
C ARG A 136 -0.70 -5.35 -6.97
N ALA A 137 -0.92 -4.33 -6.16
CA ALA A 137 -0.98 -4.47 -4.71
C ALA A 137 -2.14 -5.39 -4.26
N LEU A 138 -3.30 -5.31 -4.92
CA LEU A 138 -4.49 -6.12 -4.64
C LEU A 138 -4.39 -7.56 -5.15
N ALA A 139 -3.65 -7.79 -6.23
CA ALA A 139 -3.67 -9.05 -6.99
C ALA A 139 -3.30 -10.30 -6.16
N SER A 140 -2.42 -10.15 -5.17
CA SER A 140 -2.02 -11.23 -4.26
C SER A 140 -3.02 -11.50 -3.13
N LYS A 141 -4.10 -10.72 -3.00
CA LYS A 141 -5.07 -10.75 -1.88
C LYS A 141 -4.35 -10.55 -0.53
N PRO A 142 -3.60 -9.46 -0.35
CA PRO A 142 -2.77 -9.27 0.84
C PRO A 142 -3.63 -9.05 2.09
N ALA A 143 -3.04 -9.29 3.28
CA ALA A 143 -3.69 -8.99 4.55
C ALA A 143 -3.81 -7.46 4.78
N ILE A 144 -2.82 -6.70 4.26
CA ILE A 144 -2.75 -5.24 4.39
C ILE A 144 -2.14 -4.61 3.14
N ILE A 145 -2.63 -3.45 2.75
CA ILE A 145 -2.01 -2.58 1.74
C ILE A 145 -1.41 -1.37 2.44
N LEU A 146 -0.15 -1.08 2.14
CA LEU A 146 0.62 0.05 2.63
C LEU A 146 0.85 1.03 1.47
N ALA A 147 0.33 2.24 1.58
CA ALA A 147 0.41 3.27 0.55
C ALA A 147 1.23 4.45 1.07
N ASP A 148 2.37 4.74 0.44
CA ASP A 148 3.24 5.86 0.77
C ASP A 148 3.00 6.99 -0.23
N GLU A 149 2.29 8.02 0.20
CA GLU A 149 1.93 9.20 -0.60
C GLU A 149 1.44 8.84 -2.03
N PRO A 150 0.42 8.00 -2.18
CA PRO A 150 0.05 7.40 -3.45
C PRO A 150 -0.39 8.39 -4.53
N THR A 151 -0.57 9.67 -4.18
CA THR A 151 -0.98 10.75 -5.09
C THR A 151 0.03 11.88 -5.20
N GLY A 152 1.19 11.76 -4.57
CA GLY A 152 2.17 12.85 -4.50
C GLY A 152 2.73 13.33 -5.84
N ASN A 153 2.58 12.54 -6.91
CA ASN A 153 3.02 12.88 -8.27
C ASN A 153 1.83 13.15 -9.24
N LEU A 154 0.62 13.35 -8.72
CA LEU A 154 -0.59 13.54 -9.50
C LEU A 154 -1.16 14.95 -9.29
N ASP A 155 -1.87 15.47 -10.28
CA ASP A 155 -2.70 16.67 -10.11
C ASP A 155 -3.90 16.38 -9.19
N SER A 156 -4.51 17.43 -8.62
CA SER A 156 -5.58 17.31 -7.62
C SER A 156 -6.75 16.45 -8.09
N LYS A 157 -7.23 16.68 -9.32
CA LYS A 157 -8.37 15.94 -9.88
C LYS A 157 -8.06 14.45 -10.03
N THR A 158 -6.89 14.13 -10.58
CA THR A 158 -6.43 12.74 -10.73
C THR A 158 -6.20 12.09 -9.36
N SER A 159 -5.74 12.86 -8.37
CA SER A 159 -5.57 12.41 -6.98
C SER A 159 -6.89 11.96 -6.37
N ASP A 160 -7.93 12.79 -6.47
CA ASP A 160 -9.27 12.48 -5.95
C ASP A 160 -9.84 11.21 -6.60
N ASP A 161 -9.71 11.08 -7.93
CA ASP A 161 -10.13 9.90 -8.68
C ASP A 161 -9.40 8.64 -8.18
N VAL A 162 -8.08 8.69 -8.02
CA VAL A 162 -7.26 7.55 -7.57
C VAL A 162 -7.59 7.14 -6.14
N ILE A 163 -7.75 8.11 -5.22
CA ILE A 163 -8.12 7.80 -3.82
C ILE A 163 -9.55 7.29 -3.74
N GLY A 164 -10.47 7.85 -4.53
CA GLY A 164 -11.83 7.33 -4.66
C GLY A 164 -11.86 5.85 -5.07
N LEU A 165 -11.05 5.48 -6.08
CA LEU A 165 -10.87 4.09 -6.50
C LEU A 165 -10.23 3.23 -5.40
N LEU A 166 -9.23 3.73 -4.70
CA LEU A 166 -8.59 3.00 -3.60
C LEU A 166 -9.59 2.73 -2.46
N LYS A 167 -10.41 3.73 -2.10
CA LYS A 167 -11.48 3.57 -1.10
C LYS A 167 -12.55 2.58 -1.56
N MET A 168 -12.92 2.64 -2.84
CA MET A 168 -13.89 1.69 -3.43
C MET A 168 -13.34 0.26 -3.37
N THR A 169 -12.07 0.04 -3.75
CA THR A 169 -11.44 -1.29 -3.68
C THR A 169 -11.34 -1.80 -2.23
N SER A 170 -11.06 -0.91 -1.26
CA SER A 170 -11.06 -1.27 0.16
C SER A 170 -12.41 -1.85 0.60
N LYS A 171 -13.51 -1.22 0.21
CA LYS A 171 -14.86 -1.69 0.54
C LYS A 171 -15.25 -2.96 -0.20
N GLU A 172 -15.02 -3.00 -1.52
CA GLU A 172 -15.42 -4.12 -2.38
C GLU A 172 -14.73 -5.42 -1.99
N PHE A 173 -13.43 -5.35 -1.67
CA PHE A 173 -12.61 -6.52 -1.33
C PHE A 173 -12.38 -6.69 0.18
N ASN A 174 -13.04 -5.90 1.04
CA ASN A 174 -12.83 -5.85 2.49
C ASN A 174 -11.32 -5.76 2.84
N GLN A 175 -10.61 -4.88 2.13
CA GLN A 175 -9.17 -4.74 2.19
C GLN A 175 -8.74 -3.74 3.27
N THR A 176 -7.82 -4.14 4.14
CA THR A 176 -7.18 -3.24 5.10
C THR A 176 -6.16 -2.37 4.39
N ILE A 177 -6.26 -1.04 4.54
CA ILE A 177 -5.35 -0.08 3.91
C ILE A 177 -4.78 0.86 4.97
N VAL A 178 -3.48 1.06 4.94
CA VAL A 178 -2.78 2.12 5.67
C VAL A 178 -2.12 3.05 4.66
N MET A 179 -2.50 4.31 4.66
CA MET A 179 -1.99 5.32 3.73
C MET A 179 -1.29 6.44 4.48
N ILE A 180 -0.08 6.77 4.08
CA ILE A 180 0.57 8.03 4.46
C ILE A 180 0.16 9.11 3.47
N THR A 181 -0.22 10.26 3.98
CA THR A 181 -0.43 11.46 3.18
C THR A 181 -0.14 12.71 3.99
N HIS A 182 0.34 13.75 3.33
CA HIS A 182 0.45 15.10 3.88
C HIS A 182 -0.75 15.99 3.49
N ASN A 183 -1.65 15.50 2.63
CA ASN A 183 -2.85 16.22 2.22
C ASN A 183 -4.01 15.92 3.18
N PRO A 184 -4.51 16.92 3.95
CA PRO A 184 -5.57 16.71 4.92
C PRO A 184 -6.92 16.37 4.27
N GLU A 185 -7.21 16.85 3.04
CA GLU A 185 -8.46 16.54 2.33
C GLU A 185 -8.49 15.05 1.95
N ILE A 186 -7.36 14.54 1.43
CA ILE A 186 -7.21 13.11 1.13
C ILE A 186 -7.32 12.26 2.40
N ALA A 187 -6.72 12.71 3.52
CA ALA A 187 -6.80 11.99 4.78
C ALA A 187 -8.25 11.83 5.28
N GLN A 188 -9.12 12.84 5.04
CA GLN A 188 -10.53 12.78 5.43
C GLN A 188 -11.34 11.71 4.65
N MET A 189 -10.82 11.21 3.55
CA MET A 189 -11.46 10.10 2.83
C MET A 189 -11.27 8.75 3.54
N ALA A 190 -10.34 8.63 4.49
CA ALA A 190 -10.13 7.42 5.29
C ALA A 190 -11.25 7.23 6.34
N ASP A 191 -11.37 6.00 6.84
CA ASP A 191 -12.30 5.67 7.93
C ASP A 191 -11.75 6.11 9.29
N ARG A 192 -10.41 6.22 9.42
CA ARG A 192 -9.69 6.65 10.62
C ARG A 192 -8.46 7.45 10.24
N ILE A 193 -8.15 8.47 11.03
CA ILE A 193 -6.94 9.29 10.87
C ILE A 193 -6.09 9.14 12.12
N VAL A 194 -4.79 8.81 11.92
CA VAL A 194 -3.76 8.74 12.96
C VAL A 194 -2.76 9.85 12.70
N ARG A 195 -2.51 10.71 13.70
CA ARG A 195 -1.54 11.79 13.60
C ARG A 195 -0.25 11.45 14.34
N ILE A 196 0.88 11.60 13.64
CA ILE A 196 2.21 11.37 14.18
C ILE A 196 3.00 12.68 14.20
N GLU A 197 3.57 13.02 15.36
CA GLU A 197 4.50 14.13 15.56
C GLU A 197 5.70 13.63 16.36
N ASP A 198 6.91 13.99 15.93
CA ASP A 198 8.17 13.62 16.59
C ASP A 198 8.27 12.15 17.02
N GLY A 199 7.82 11.26 16.13
CA GLY A 199 7.86 9.82 16.33
C GLY A 199 6.82 9.27 17.31
N ARG A 200 5.81 10.04 17.71
CA ARG A 200 4.74 9.64 18.64
C ARG A 200 3.36 9.85 18.01
N ILE A 201 2.40 9.03 18.41
CA ILE A 201 0.99 9.26 18.07
C ILE A 201 0.45 10.34 19.01
N VAL A 202 -0.10 11.42 18.43
CA VAL A 202 -0.70 12.55 19.18
C VAL A 202 -2.23 12.56 19.10
N SER A 203 -2.82 11.90 18.09
CA SER A 203 -4.26 11.67 18.00
C SER A 203 -4.58 10.47 17.09
N GLN A 204 -5.72 9.83 17.29
CA GLN A 204 -6.23 8.70 16.50
C GLN A 204 -7.77 8.64 16.52
#